data_5348d5fc2141e023d741a878db3c50fc
#
_entry.id   5348d5fc2141e023d741a878db3c50fc
#
_cell.length_a   1.000
_cell.length_b   1.000
_cell.length_c   1.000
_cell.angle_alpha   90.00
_cell.angle_beta   90.00
_cell.angle_gamma   90.00
#
_symmetry.space_group_name_H-M   'P 1'
#
loop_
_entity.id
_entity.type
_entity.pdbx_description
1 polymer ?
#
loop_
_entity_poly.entity_id
_entity_poly.type
_entity_poly.pdbx_seq_one_letter_code
_entity_poly.pdbx_strand_id
1 'polypeptide(L)'
;MDQLKYYAIIFPLLIYSCDTNRQSIGADNELMVLASDKHKGIAVSFLQKIFNDTIFTPQPEPVYKIKFAKPENFSKLKRQSNLVILSLGNDIRNGGTKLTRHLLGKKKFLETIFNDNHITLSKNQFAKNQLFMIISAPDEQLLMESLGGQENWMKSLFEEKYDRRQRTYLFRDARQNDVENSLMDRYSWNIKIPWGWEKIKENPDSNFVWLGKEFPYQWFCVSWKEQPNILDSSSIADKVFEFPLEIFKTIQFDNYKFRLLSGDDSSWYDWKATGIWESIVEPKGGPFSLFFKFDELNQRVFIINALIHYPGKDKSNYMRQMELISSTIKFKKIN
;
A
#
# COMPACT_ATOMS: atom_id res chain seq x y z
N MET A 1 35.40 -43.72 -55.46
CA MET A 1 34.29 -42.80 -55.78
C MET A 1 33.43 -42.69 -54.51
N ASP A 2 33.85 -41.86 -53.58
CA ASP A 2 33.20 -41.72 -52.26
C ASP A 2 32.27 -40.52 -52.27
N GLN A 3 31.00 -40.84 -52.09
CA GLN A 3 29.96 -39.81 -51.96
C GLN A 3 29.97 -39.24 -50.53
N LEU A 4 30.47 -38.01 -50.35
CA LEU A 4 30.36 -37.23 -49.14
C LEU A 4 28.89 -36.81 -48.96
N LYS A 5 28.21 -37.39 -47.96
CA LYS A 5 26.88 -36.98 -47.53
C LYS A 5 27.05 -35.73 -46.63
N TYR A 6 26.62 -34.56 -47.10
CA TYR A 6 26.49 -33.35 -46.29
C TYR A 6 25.29 -33.49 -45.34
N TYR A 7 25.53 -33.69 -44.07
CA TYR A 7 24.52 -33.54 -43.03
C TYR A 7 24.40 -32.05 -42.69
N ALA A 8 23.31 -31.43 -43.14
CA ALA A 8 22.93 -30.11 -42.68
C ALA A 8 22.52 -30.20 -41.20
N ILE A 9 23.38 -29.73 -40.27
CA ILE A 9 23.03 -29.59 -38.88
C ILE A 9 22.14 -28.35 -38.77
N ILE A 10 20.82 -28.57 -38.67
CA ILE A 10 19.85 -27.54 -38.31
C ILE A 10 20.04 -27.29 -36.80
N PHE A 11 20.73 -26.21 -36.47
CA PHE A 11 20.81 -25.70 -35.10
C PHE A 11 19.45 -25.08 -34.78
N PRO A 12 18.66 -25.61 -33.83
CA PRO A 12 17.44 -24.93 -33.39
C PRO A 12 17.89 -23.67 -32.67
N LEU A 13 17.71 -22.52 -33.31
CA LEU A 13 17.74 -21.23 -32.66
C LEU A 13 16.62 -21.22 -31.60
N LEU A 14 16.95 -21.64 -30.37
CA LEU A 14 16.16 -21.36 -29.20
C LEU A 14 16.14 -19.84 -29.03
N ILE A 15 15.13 -19.23 -29.63
CA ILE A 15 14.76 -17.86 -29.33
C ILE A 15 14.27 -17.92 -27.89
N TYR A 16 15.18 -17.77 -26.94
CA TYR A 16 14.82 -17.32 -25.61
C TYR A 16 14.16 -15.97 -25.81
N SER A 17 12.84 -15.96 -25.87
CA SER A 17 12.06 -14.76 -25.65
C SER A 17 12.40 -14.32 -24.23
N CYS A 18 13.48 -13.56 -24.08
CA CYS A 18 13.72 -12.81 -22.88
C CYS A 18 12.43 -12.05 -22.62
N ASP A 19 11.81 -12.30 -21.47
CA ASP A 19 10.65 -11.54 -20.99
C ASP A 19 11.11 -10.09 -20.83
N THR A 20 11.07 -9.37 -21.96
CA THR A 20 11.55 -7.99 -22.10
C THR A 20 10.57 -6.97 -21.53
N ASN A 21 9.54 -7.42 -20.80
CA ASN A 21 8.60 -6.52 -20.17
C ASN A 21 9.32 -5.62 -19.16
N ARG A 22 9.44 -4.35 -19.51
CA ARG A 22 10.01 -3.34 -18.64
C ARG A 22 9.14 -3.17 -17.40
N GLN A 23 9.74 -2.67 -16.31
CA GLN A 23 9.00 -2.36 -15.10
C GLN A 23 7.89 -1.34 -15.38
N SER A 24 6.78 -1.47 -14.67
CA SER A 24 5.71 -0.48 -14.66
C SER A 24 6.22 0.84 -14.10
N ILE A 25 5.62 1.93 -14.52
CA ILE A 25 5.94 3.31 -14.13
C ILE A 25 4.78 3.94 -13.36
N GLY A 26 5.05 5.04 -12.67
CA GLY A 26 4.07 5.74 -11.82
C GLY A 26 4.13 5.28 -10.37
N ALA A 27 3.49 6.05 -9.50
CA ALA A 27 3.42 5.75 -8.07
C ALA A 27 2.49 4.55 -7.80
N ASP A 28 2.77 3.82 -6.73
CA ASP A 28 2.01 2.61 -6.40
C ASP A 28 0.58 2.91 -5.94
N ASN A 29 0.36 4.11 -5.41
CA ASN A 29 -0.94 4.62 -5.00
C ASN A 29 -1.63 5.50 -6.05
N GLU A 30 -1.15 5.52 -7.29
CA GLU A 30 -1.81 6.21 -8.40
C GLU A 30 -2.59 5.24 -9.27
N LEU A 31 -3.84 5.58 -9.57
CA LEU A 31 -4.71 4.91 -10.53
C LEU A 31 -4.80 5.77 -11.79
N MET A 32 -4.18 5.34 -12.88
CA MET A 32 -4.31 6.01 -14.18
C MET A 32 -5.53 5.47 -14.90
N VAL A 33 -6.53 6.32 -15.08
CA VAL A 33 -7.81 5.97 -15.69
C VAL A 33 -7.92 6.55 -17.08
N LEU A 34 -8.11 5.67 -18.07
CA LEU A 34 -8.41 6.07 -19.43
C LEU A 34 -9.92 5.97 -19.68
N ALA A 35 -10.56 7.11 -19.80
CA ALA A 35 -11.98 7.23 -20.08
C ALA A 35 -12.24 8.42 -21.01
N SER A 36 -13.31 8.34 -21.80
CA SER A 36 -13.77 9.51 -22.55
C SER A 36 -14.32 10.59 -21.61
N ASP A 37 -14.32 11.83 -22.03
CA ASP A 37 -14.82 12.94 -21.22
C ASP A 37 -16.28 12.68 -20.74
N LYS A 38 -17.10 12.03 -21.59
CA LYS A 38 -18.47 11.62 -21.26
C LYS A 38 -18.55 10.65 -20.07
N HIS A 39 -17.58 9.74 -19.93
CA HIS A 39 -17.62 8.68 -18.93
C HIS A 39 -16.74 8.97 -17.70
N LYS A 40 -16.04 10.11 -17.68
CA LYS A 40 -15.14 10.48 -16.59
C LYS A 40 -15.86 10.57 -15.24
N GLY A 41 -17.03 11.22 -15.18
CA GLY A 41 -17.81 11.34 -13.93
C GLY A 41 -18.19 9.96 -13.36
N ILE A 42 -18.65 9.07 -14.22
CA ILE A 42 -19.02 7.70 -13.83
C ILE A 42 -17.80 6.93 -13.34
N ALA A 43 -16.65 7.07 -14.01
CA ALA A 43 -15.40 6.45 -13.57
C ALA A 43 -14.97 6.94 -12.18
N VAL A 44 -15.13 8.23 -11.88
CA VAL A 44 -14.88 8.79 -10.54
C VAL A 44 -15.79 8.13 -9.53
N SER A 45 -17.11 8.15 -9.76
CA SER A 45 -18.11 7.59 -8.83
C SER A 45 -17.87 6.10 -8.57
N PHE A 46 -17.57 5.32 -9.59
CA PHE A 46 -17.29 3.90 -9.47
C PHE A 46 -16.00 3.64 -8.65
N LEU A 47 -14.91 4.30 -9.00
CA LEU A 47 -13.63 4.06 -8.34
C LEU A 47 -13.60 4.61 -6.91
N GLN A 48 -14.33 5.68 -6.61
CA GLN A 48 -14.45 6.19 -5.25
C GLN A 48 -15.19 5.25 -4.30
N LYS A 49 -16.08 4.38 -4.79
CA LYS A 49 -16.69 3.33 -3.96
C LYS A 49 -15.65 2.31 -3.48
N ILE A 50 -14.59 2.09 -4.25
CA ILE A 50 -13.53 1.13 -3.96
C ILE A 50 -12.36 1.79 -3.21
N PHE A 51 -11.94 2.99 -3.64
CA PHE A 51 -10.73 3.68 -3.22
C PHE A 51 -11.04 5.01 -2.51
N ASN A 52 -11.81 4.94 -1.43
CA ASN A 52 -12.24 6.11 -0.65
C ASN A 52 -11.42 6.36 0.62
N ASP A 53 -10.40 5.56 0.89
CA ASP A 53 -9.60 5.70 2.09
C ASP A 53 -8.87 7.03 2.12
N THR A 54 -8.92 7.65 3.28
CA THR A 54 -8.31 8.95 3.55
C THR A 54 -7.47 8.88 4.80
N ILE A 55 -6.25 9.37 4.72
CA ILE A 55 -5.43 9.68 5.89
C ILE A 55 -5.79 11.08 6.35
N PHE A 56 -6.16 11.19 7.61
CA PHE A 56 -6.42 12.48 8.21
C PHE A 56 -5.09 13.12 8.61
N THR A 57 -4.80 14.20 7.95
CA THR A 57 -3.75 15.16 8.28
C THR A 57 -4.46 16.50 8.41
N PRO A 58 -3.80 17.62 8.78
CA PRO A 58 -4.47 18.94 8.77
C PRO A 58 -5.19 19.19 7.43
N GLN A 59 -4.66 18.64 6.32
CA GLN A 59 -5.38 18.54 5.04
C GLN A 59 -5.58 17.05 4.72
N PRO A 60 -6.82 16.54 4.64
CA PRO A 60 -7.10 15.13 4.33
C PRO A 60 -6.46 14.70 3.02
N GLU A 61 -5.78 13.56 3.03
CA GLU A 61 -5.07 13.01 1.87
C GLU A 61 -5.69 11.67 1.46
N PRO A 62 -6.11 11.49 0.18
CA PRO A 62 -6.56 10.19 -0.29
C PRO A 62 -5.38 9.22 -0.32
N VAL A 63 -5.62 7.98 0.12
CA VAL A 63 -4.62 6.90 0.03
C VAL A 63 -4.31 6.61 -1.43
N TYR A 64 -5.35 6.53 -2.27
CA TYR A 64 -5.21 6.35 -3.72
C TYR A 64 -5.57 7.63 -4.47
N LYS A 65 -4.74 8.00 -5.45
CA LYS A 65 -4.91 9.17 -6.30
C LYS A 65 -5.41 8.74 -7.68
N ILE A 66 -6.62 9.16 -8.03
CA ILE A 66 -7.21 8.86 -9.32
C ILE A 66 -6.81 9.96 -10.31
N LYS A 67 -6.06 9.58 -11.36
CA LYS A 67 -5.65 10.45 -12.45
C LYS A 67 -6.33 10.05 -13.74
N PHE A 68 -6.74 11.01 -14.54
CA PHE A 68 -7.44 10.76 -15.79
C PHE A 68 -6.64 11.16 -17.01
N ALA A 69 -6.79 10.37 -18.07
CA ALA A 69 -6.31 10.71 -19.40
C ALA A 69 -7.30 10.22 -20.47
N LYS A 70 -7.22 10.80 -21.67
CA LYS A 70 -8.02 10.36 -22.81
C LYS A 70 -7.55 9.00 -23.31
N PRO A 71 -8.46 8.16 -23.85
CA PRO A 71 -8.12 6.83 -24.38
C PRO A 71 -7.03 6.85 -25.46
N GLU A 72 -6.91 7.92 -26.22
CA GLU A 72 -5.90 8.12 -27.27
C GLU A 72 -4.47 8.12 -26.71
N ASN A 73 -4.32 8.42 -25.43
CA ASN A 73 -3.02 8.39 -24.74
C ASN A 73 -2.57 6.98 -24.32
N PHE A 74 -3.36 5.93 -24.63
CA PHE A 74 -3.06 4.56 -24.22
C PHE A 74 -1.63 4.12 -24.55
N SER A 75 -1.16 4.35 -25.75
CA SER A 75 0.20 3.93 -26.17
C SER A 75 1.31 4.49 -25.27
N LYS A 76 1.14 5.71 -24.76
CA LYS A 76 2.07 6.38 -23.85
C LYS A 76 1.91 5.90 -22.41
N LEU A 77 0.69 5.56 -22.01
CA LEU A 77 0.33 5.27 -20.61
C LEU A 77 0.16 3.77 -20.31
N LYS A 78 0.22 2.90 -21.31
CA LYS A 78 -0.02 1.46 -21.16
C LYS A 78 0.88 0.76 -20.11
N ARG A 79 2.00 1.38 -19.73
CA ARG A 79 2.92 0.84 -18.73
C ARG A 79 2.71 1.41 -17.32
N GLN A 80 1.65 2.17 -17.07
CA GLN A 80 1.33 2.66 -15.73
C GLN A 80 1.11 1.49 -14.76
N SER A 81 1.59 1.64 -13.54
CA SER A 81 1.56 0.62 -12.48
C SER A 81 0.15 0.12 -12.18
N ASN A 82 -0.80 1.04 -12.08
CA ASN A 82 -2.22 0.75 -11.97
C ASN A 82 -2.94 1.45 -13.13
N LEU A 83 -3.31 0.69 -14.14
CA LEU A 83 -3.99 1.19 -15.33
C LEU A 83 -5.43 0.69 -15.37
N VAL A 84 -6.36 1.61 -15.49
CA VAL A 84 -7.79 1.32 -15.61
C VAL A 84 -8.30 1.89 -16.92
N ILE A 85 -9.06 1.11 -17.67
CA ILE A 85 -9.82 1.59 -18.83
C ILE A 85 -11.29 1.46 -18.49
N LEU A 86 -12.06 2.54 -18.71
CA LEU A 86 -13.50 2.51 -18.49
C LEU A 86 -14.24 2.94 -19.76
N SER A 87 -15.22 2.13 -20.15
CA SER A 87 -16.14 2.43 -21.25
C SER A 87 -17.55 1.93 -20.95
N LEU A 88 -18.56 2.68 -21.39
CA LEU A 88 -19.96 2.27 -21.31
C LEU A 88 -20.60 2.26 -22.70
N GLY A 89 -21.52 1.31 -22.89
CA GLY A 89 -22.22 1.10 -24.13
C GLY A 89 -21.35 0.52 -25.24
N ASN A 90 -21.93 0.37 -26.42
CA ASN A 90 -21.29 -0.26 -27.57
C ASN A 90 -20.96 0.72 -28.72
N ASP A 91 -21.10 2.03 -28.50
CA ASP A 91 -20.80 3.03 -29.55
C ASP A 91 -19.28 3.16 -29.76
N ILE A 92 -18.80 2.59 -30.86
CA ILE A 92 -17.38 2.60 -31.24
C ILE A 92 -16.84 3.99 -31.63
N ARG A 93 -17.69 5.00 -31.78
CA ARG A 93 -17.25 6.39 -31.96
C ARG A 93 -16.69 6.95 -30.66
N ASN A 94 -17.08 6.37 -29.52
CA ASN A 94 -16.47 6.69 -28.23
C ASN A 94 -15.05 6.09 -28.14
N GLY A 95 -14.04 6.92 -27.84
CA GLY A 95 -12.64 6.49 -27.79
C GLY A 95 -12.38 5.38 -26.75
N GLY A 96 -13.05 5.44 -25.58
CA GLY A 96 -12.96 4.40 -24.55
C GLY A 96 -13.52 3.06 -25.05
N THR A 97 -14.70 3.07 -25.64
CA THR A 97 -15.33 1.88 -26.20
C THR A 97 -14.52 1.26 -27.35
N LYS A 98 -13.98 2.11 -28.25
CA LYS A 98 -13.09 1.69 -29.32
C LYS A 98 -11.85 1.00 -28.77
N LEU A 99 -11.20 1.58 -27.78
CA LEU A 99 -10.01 1.03 -27.11
C LEU A 99 -10.33 -0.29 -26.40
N THR A 100 -11.39 -0.34 -25.60
CA THR A 100 -11.83 -1.54 -24.90
C THR A 100 -12.07 -2.71 -25.86
N ARG A 101 -12.83 -2.43 -26.96
CA ARG A 101 -13.09 -3.45 -27.99
C ARG A 101 -11.84 -3.92 -28.70
N HIS A 102 -10.87 -3.01 -28.92
CA HIS A 102 -9.58 -3.39 -29.51
C HIS A 102 -8.78 -4.33 -28.60
N LEU A 103 -8.76 -4.06 -27.29
CA LEU A 103 -7.98 -4.84 -26.31
C LEU A 103 -8.62 -6.18 -25.95
N LEU A 104 -9.93 -6.22 -25.78
CA LEU A 104 -10.65 -7.47 -25.46
C LEU A 104 -10.91 -8.34 -26.71
N GLY A 105 -10.92 -7.76 -27.89
CA GLY A 105 -11.46 -8.37 -29.09
C GLY A 105 -13.01 -8.34 -29.13
N LYS A 106 -13.59 -8.48 -30.32
CA LYS A 106 -15.05 -8.32 -30.54
C LYS A 106 -15.88 -9.25 -29.66
N LYS A 107 -15.52 -10.54 -29.58
CA LYS A 107 -16.31 -11.54 -28.82
C LYS A 107 -16.36 -11.19 -27.34
N LYS A 108 -15.21 -11.05 -26.69
CA LYS A 108 -15.13 -10.76 -25.26
C LYS A 108 -15.69 -9.39 -24.90
N PHE A 109 -15.52 -8.39 -25.78
CA PHE A 109 -16.16 -7.08 -25.60
C PHE A 109 -17.70 -7.19 -25.58
N LEU A 110 -18.30 -7.95 -26.50
CA LEU A 110 -19.75 -8.17 -26.52
C LEU A 110 -20.23 -8.93 -25.27
N GLU A 111 -19.44 -9.84 -24.74
CA GLU A 111 -19.74 -10.52 -23.47
C GLU A 111 -19.85 -9.50 -22.32
N THR A 112 -19.03 -8.45 -22.27
CA THR A 112 -19.13 -7.41 -21.24
C THR A 112 -20.37 -6.51 -21.41
N ILE A 113 -21.01 -6.50 -22.55
CA ILE A 113 -22.22 -5.71 -22.83
C ILE A 113 -23.50 -6.52 -22.58
N PHE A 114 -23.47 -7.83 -22.84
CA PHE A 114 -24.68 -8.66 -22.78
C PHE A 114 -24.72 -9.62 -21.57
N ASN A 115 -23.62 -9.79 -20.85
CA ASN A 115 -23.51 -10.65 -19.67
C ASN A 115 -23.06 -9.81 -18.46
N ASP A 116 -23.08 -10.42 -17.26
CA ASP A 116 -22.77 -9.72 -16.00
C ASP A 116 -21.26 -9.55 -15.70
N ASN A 117 -20.38 -9.91 -16.64
CA ASN A 117 -18.94 -9.83 -16.45
C ASN A 117 -18.36 -8.49 -16.94
N HIS A 118 -18.61 -7.43 -16.19
CA HIS A 118 -18.24 -6.08 -16.58
C HIS A 118 -16.80 -5.67 -16.22
N ILE A 119 -16.10 -6.46 -15.41
CA ILE A 119 -14.75 -6.16 -14.93
C ILE A 119 -13.78 -7.24 -15.34
N THR A 120 -12.75 -6.87 -16.07
CA THR A 120 -11.63 -7.75 -16.42
C THR A 120 -10.35 -7.24 -15.78
N LEU A 121 -9.68 -8.08 -15.01
CA LEU A 121 -8.44 -7.74 -14.34
C LEU A 121 -7.31 -8.64 -14.82
N SER A 122 -6.15 -8.05 -15.11
CA SER A 122 -4.94 -8.75 -15.57
C SER A 122 -3.71 -8.26 -14.82
N LYS A 123 -2.76 -9.17 -14.56
CA LYS A 123 -1.45 -8.83 -13.98
C LYS A 123 -0.41 -8.85 -15.09
N ASN A 124 0.51 -7.87 -15.09
CA ASN A 124 1.67 -7.82 -15.99
C ASN A 124 1.33 -7.78 -17.50
N GLN A 125 0.23 -7.14 -17.88
CA GLN A 125 -0.23 -7.12 -19.27
C GLN A 125 0.74 -6.38 -20.22
N PHE A 126 1.25 -5.22 -19.81
CA PHE A 126 2.11 -4.34 -20.61
C PHE A 126 3.44 -4.01 -19.92
N ALA A 127 3.56 -4.35 -18.65
CA ALA A 127 4.76 -4.10 -17.85
C ALA A 127 4.81 -5.03 -16.63
N LYS A 128 6.00 -5.33 -16.13
CA LYS A 128 6.18 -6.07 -14.87
C LYS A 128 5.62 -5.28 -13.69
N ASN A 129 5.02 -5.98 -12.74
CA ASN A 129 4.40 -5.38 -11.55
C ASN A 129 3.25 -4.42 -11.87
N GLN A 130 2.51 -4.67 -12.94
CA GLN A 130 1.32 -3.92 -13.34
C GLN A 130 0.04 -4.62 -12.89
N LEU A 131 -0.94 -3.84 -12.41
CA LEU A 131 -2.35 -4.20 -12.43
C LEU A 131 -3.03 -3.44 -13.57
N PHE A 132 -3.71 -4.18 -14.42
CA PHE A 132 -4.46 -3.65 -15.54
C PHE A 132 -5.91 -4.08 -15.43
N MET A 133 -6.82 -3.13 -15.40
CA MET A 133 -8.25 -3.35 -15.27
C MET A 133 -9.01 -2.73 -16.43
N ILE A 134 -9.91 -3.49 -17.02
CA ILE A 134 -10.90 -3.00 -17.98
C ILE A 134 -12.26 -3.10 -17.32
N ILE A 135 -12.95 -1.98 -17.31
CA ILE A 135 -14.32 -1.82 -16.85
C ILE A 135 -15.17 -1.52 -18.08
N SER A 136 -16.09 -2.40 -18.42
CA SER A 136 -16.95 -2.27 -19.60
C SER A 136 -18.34 -2.81 -19.29
N ALA A 137 -19.35 -1.96 -19.41
CA ALA A 137 -20.74 -2.30 -19.10
C ALA A 137 -21.68 -1.64 -20.13
N PRO A 138 -22.93 -2.12 -20.27
CA PRO A 138 -23.92 -1.48 -21.13
C PRO A 138 -24.21 -0.03 -20.73
N ASP A 139 -24.34 0.22 -19.43
CA ASP A 139 -24.67 1.49 -18.84
C ASP A 139 -24.13 1.64 -17.42
N GLU A 140 -24.40 2.77 -16.79
CA GLU A 140 -23.96 3.10 -15.44
C GLU A 140 -24.67 2.25 -14.38
N GLN A 141 -25.95 1.96 -14.54
CA GLN A 141 -26.72 1.22 -13.56
C GLN A 141 -26.16 -0.20 -13.40
N LEU A 142 -26.04 -0.95 -14.50
CA LEU A 142 -25.50 -2.30 -14.49
C LEU A 142 -24.03 -2.33 -14.02
N LEU A 143 -23.25 -1.30 -14.38
CA LEU A 143 -21.91 -1.17 -13.86
C LEU A 143 -21.91 -1.05 -12.32
N MET A 144 -22.75 -0.22 -11.75
CA MET A 144 -22.81 -0.03 -10.29
C MET A 144 -23.35 -1.26 -9.57
N GLU A 145 -24.31 -1.97 -10.17
CA GLU A 145 -24.83 -3.23 -9.65
C GLU A 145 -23.76 -4.33 -9.64
N SER A 146 -22.87 -4.34 -10.64
CA SER A 146 -21.77 -5.31 -10.73
C SER A 146 -20.72 -5.19 -9.63
N LEU A 147 -20.67 -4.08 -8.89
CA LEU A 147 -19.83 -3.98 -7.70
C LEU A 147 -20.24 -5.01 -6.65
N GLY A 148 -21.52 -5.14 -6.35
CA GLY A 148 -22.18 -6.21 -5.62
C GLY A 148 -21.41 -6.86 -4.45
N GLY A 149 -20.66 -6.07 -3.64
CA GLY A 149 -19.80 -6.57 -2.57
C GLY A 149 -18.38 -6.97 -3.02
N GLN A 150 -18.00 -6.71 -4.29
CA GLN A 150 -16.65 -7.01 -4.79
C GLN A 150 -15.64 -5.89 -4.50
N GLU A 151 -16.07 -4.78 -3.89
CA GLU A 151 -15.23 -3.60 -3.61
C GLU A 151 -13.99 -3.99 -2.79
N ASN A 152 -14.20 -4.74 -1.70
CA ASN A 152 -13.12 -5.18 -0.83
C ASN A 152 -12.12 -6.09 -1.55
N TRP A 153 -12.61 -7.02 -2.37
CA TRP A 153 -11.75 -7.91 -3.16
C TRP A 153 -10.92 -7.11 -4.18
N MET A 154 -11.54 -6.17 -4.91
CA MET A 154 -10.80 -5.33 -5.85
C MET A 154 -9.76 -4.49 -5.13
N LYS A 155 -10.13 -3.85 -4.03
CA LYS A 155 -9.24 -3.04 -3.20
C LYS A 155 -8.04 -3.87 -2.73
N SER A 156 -8.27 -5.08 -2.17
CA SER A 156 -7.20 -5.93 -1.65
C SER A 156 -6.15 -6.28 -2.71
N LEU A 157 -6.52 -6.50 -3.97
CA LEU A 157 -5.57 -6.76 -5.05
C LEU A 157 -4.60 -5.59 -5.31
N PHE A 158 -5.10 -4.36 -5.22
CA PHE A 158 -4.25 -3.17 -5.35
C PHE A 158 -3.38 -2.96 -4.11
N GLU A 159 -3.93 -3.19 -2.93
CA GLU A 159 -3.20 -3.10 -1.66
C GLU A 159 -2.08 -4.14 -1.57
N GLU A 160 -2.35 -5.40 -1.87
CA GLU A 160 -1.33 -6.46 -1.89
C GLU A 160 -0.18 -6.13 -2.85
N LYS A 161 -0.52 -5.61 -4.05
CA LYS A 161 0.50 -5.18 -5.00
C LYS A 161 1.30 -3.99 -4.46
N TYR A 162 0.61 -3.01 -3.89
CA TYR A 162 1.23 -1.83 -3.29
C TYR A 162 2.21 -2.25 -2.19
N ASP A 163 1.76 -3.04 -1.25
CA ASP A 163 2.57 -3.53 -0.13
C ASP A 163 3.78 -4.33 -0.60
N ARG A 164 3.60 -5.25 -1.52
CA ARG A 164 4.70 -6.04 -2.07
C ARG A 164 5.76 -5.14 -2.70
N ARG A 165 5.38 -4.11 -3.45
CA ARG A 165 6.32 -3.16 -4.06
C ARG A 165 7.02 -2.31 -3.01
N GLN A 166 6.27 -1.81 -2.02
CA GLN A 166 6.84 -1.02 -0.93
C GLN A 166 7.77 -1.86 -0.04
N ARG A 167 7.43 -3.11 0.27
CA ARG A 167 8.34 -4.03 0.97
C ARG A 167 9.62 -4.28 0.18
N THR A 168 9.51 -4.49 -1.13
CA THR A 168 10.69 -4.63 -2.00
C THR A 168 11.55 -3.36 -1.98
N TYR A 169 10.95 -2.19 -2.05
CA TYR A 169 11.66 -0.91 -1.97
C TYR A 169 12.35 -0.71 -0.64
N LEU A 170 11.65 -0.95 0.48
CA LEU A 170 12.16 -0.73 1.83
C LEU A 170 13.33 -1.68 2.19
N PHE A 171 13.26 -2.94 1.73
CA PHE A 171 14.14 -3.99 2.25
C PHE A 171 15.09 -4.60 1.20
N ARG A 172 15.17 -4.04 -0.03
CA ARG A 172 16.05 -4.54 -1.10
C ARG A 172 17.52 -4.21 -0.85
N ASP A 173 17.78 -3.03 -0.28
CA ASP A 173 19.14 -2.54 -0.03
C ASP A 173 19.63 -2.98 1.36
N ALA A 174 20.87 -2.65 1.70
CA ALA A 174 21.43 -2.94 3.02
C ALA A 174 20.56 -2.34 4.13
N ARG A 175 20.09 -3.19 5.04
CA ARG A 175 19.38 -2.78 6.24
C ARG A 175 20.35 -2.47 7.38
N GLN A 176 19.84 -1.90 8.45
CA GLN A 176 20.62 -1.65 9.68
C GLN A 176 20.73 -2.93 10.53
N ASN A 177 21.32 -3.98 9.95
CA ASN A 177 21.36 -5.32 10.56
C ASN A 177 22.01 -5.31 11.95
N ASP A 178 23.01 -4.47 12.20
CA ASP A 178 23.68 -4.39 13.51
C ASP A 178 22.71 -3.87 14.58
N VAL A 179 21.89 -2.88 14.23
CA VAL A 179 20.84 -2.36 15.14
C VAL A 179 19.77 -3.42 15.35
N GLU A 180 19.29 -4.08 14.28
CA GLU A 180 18.29 -5.15 14.35
C GLU A 180 18.76 -6.29 15.27
N ASN A 181 20.02 -6.74 15.13
CA ASN A 181 20.61 -7.79 15.93
C ASN A 181 20.78 -7.36 17.39
N SER A 182 21.29 -6.14 17.61
CA SER A 182 21.43 -5.58 18.96
C SER A 182 20.10 -5.52 19.72
N LEU A 183 18.99 -5.16 19.05
CA LEU A 183 17.67 -5.15 19.67
C LEU A 183 17.19 -6.57 20.02
N MET A 184 17.43 -7.54 19.14
CA MET A 184 17.09 -8.94 19.39
C MET A 184 17.89 -9.52 20.58
N ASP A 185 19.20 -9.24 20.64
CA ASP A 185 20.08 -9.79 21.66
C ASP A 185 19.83 -9.17 23.06
N ARG A 186 19.53 -7.87 23.11
CA ARG A 186 19.35 -7.14 24.37
C ARG A 186 17.93 -7.21 24.93
N TYR A 187 16.91 -7.23 24.04
CA TYR A 187 15.50 -7.08 24.43
C TYR A 187 14.60 -8.21 23.96
N SER A 188 15.14 -9.19 23.22
CA SER A 188 14.41 -10.33 22.66
C SER A 188 13.28 -9.93 21.72
N TRP A 189 13.47 -8.84 20.99
CA TRP A 189 12.63 -8.42 19.87
C TRP A 189 13.47 -7.71 18.81
N ASN A 190 13.03 -7.74 17.57
CA ASN A 190 13.55 -6.87 16.53
C ASN A 190 12.48 -6.45 15.51
N ILE A 191 12.87 -5.52 14.66
CA ILE A 191 12.10 -5.00 13.54
C ILE A 191 13.06 -4.76 12.38
N LYS A 192 12.62 -4.96 11.14
CA LYS A 192 13.47 -4.64 9.99
C LYS A 192 13.63 -3.14 9.84
N ILE A 193 14.86 -2.66 9.85
CA ILE A 193 15.20 -1.24 9.77
C ILE A 193 15.81 -0.96 8.40
N PRO A 194 15.11 -0.22 7.51
CA PRO A 194 15.60 0.09 6.18
C PRO A 194 16.87 0.97 6.21
N TRP A 195 17.57 0.99 5.10
CA TRP A 195 18.71 1.90 4.91
C TRP A 195 18.30 3.37 5.11
N GLY A 196 19.18 4.15 5.72
CA GLY A 196 18.97 5.57 6.01
C GLY A 196 18.10 5.88 7.21
N TRP A 197 17.70 4.84 7.98
CA TRP A 197 17.13 5.02 9.31
C TRP A 197 18.24 4.92 10.36
N GLU A 198 18.14 5.70 11.43
CA GLU A 198 19.11 5.75 12.51
C GLU A 198 18.44 5.53 13.86
N LYS A 199 19.19 4.99 14.81
CA LYS A 199 18.78 4.92 16.21
C LYS A 199 19.06 6.27 16.86
N ILE A 200 17.99 7.05 17.13
CA ILE A 200 18.06 8.39 17.71
C ILE A 200 18.31 8.30 19.22
N LYS A 201 17.55 7.43 19.88
CA LYS A 201 17.60 7.28 21.33
C LYS A 201 17.26 5.87 21.75
N GLU A 202 17.88 5.42 22.82
CA GLU A 202 17.58 4.19 23.51
C GLU A 202 17.57 4.44 25.00
N ASN A 203 16.56 3.97 25.70
CA ASN A 203 16.47 4.05 27.15
C ASN A 203 16.03 2.70 27.71
N PRO A 204 17.00 1.89 28.21
CA PRO A 204 16.71 0.58 28.76
C PRO A 204 15.82 0.61 30.00
N ASP A 205 15.95 1.65 30.85
CA ASP A 205 15.18 1.78 32.10
C ASP A 205 13.69 2.02 31.85
N SER A 206 13.39 2.68 30.72
CA SER A 206 12.00 2.96 30.29
C SER A 206 11.51 1.99 29.23
N ASN A 207 12.29 0.97 28.86
CA ASN A 207 11.97 0.03 27.78
C ASN A 207 11.54 0.75 26.49
N PHE A 208 12.40 1.62 25.98
CA PHE A 208 12.07 2.51 24.88
C PHE A 208 13.22 2.61 23.87
N VAL A 209 12.90 2.49 22.59
CA VAL A 209 13.80 2.72 21.46
C VAL A 209 13.15 3.66 20.47
N TRP A 210 13.90 4.67 20.05
CA TRP A 210 13.49 5.65 19.05
C TRP A 210 14.38 5.56 17.82
N LEU A 211 13.78 5.24 16.68
CA LEU A 211 14.39 5.23 15.37
C LEU A 211 13.86 6.42 14.57
N GLY A 212 14.63 6.94 13.65
CA GLY A 212 14.21 8.05 12.83
C GLY A 212 14.92 8.15 11.50
N LYS A 213 14.32 8.95 10.64
CA LYS A 213 14.87 9.33 9.34
C LYS A 213 14.50 10.78 9.07
N GLU A 214 15.44 11.55 8.53
CA GLU A 214 15.19 12.90 8.02
C GLU A 214 14.73 12.86 6.56
N PHE A 215 14.04 13.91 6.12
CA PHE A 215 13.60 14.15 4.74
C PHE A 215 12.73 13.04 4.10
N PRO A 216 11.44 12.95 4.50
CA PRO A 216 10.77 13.74 5.54
C PRO A 216 11.13 13.26 6.93
N TYR A 217 10.85 14.07 7.96
CA TYR A 217 10.98 13.62 9.34
C TYR A 217 9.99 12.49 9.61
N GLN A 218 10.52 11.30 9.81
CA GLN A 218 9.81 10.09 10.18
C GLN A 218 10.37 9.60 11.49
N TRP A 219 9.52 9.46 12.49
CA TRP A 219 9.89 8.96 13.80
C TRP A 219 9.15 7.67 14.09
N PHE A 220 9.88 6.71 14.57
CA PHE A 220 9.40 5.38 14.86
C PHE A 220 9.86 4.97 16.25
N CYS A 221 8.90 4.85 17.16
CA CYS A 221 9.19 4.54 18.55
C CYS A 221 8.60 3.20 18.92
N VAL A 222 9.39 2.39 19.60
CA VAL A 222 8.95 1.12 20.16
C VAL A 222 9.14 1.20 21.68
N SER A 223 8.07 1.00 22.42
CA SER A 223 8.08 0.85 23.87
C SER A 223 7.42 -0.45 24.26
N TRP A 224 7.83 -1.06 25.36
CA TRP A 224 7.24 -2.31 25.85
C TRP A 224 7.18 -2.32 27.37
N LYS A 225 6.16 -2.99 27.89
CA LYS A 225 5.96 -3.19 29.34
C LYS A 225 5.54 -4.64 29.60
N GLU A 226 5.97 -5.18 30.71
CA GLU A 226 5.44 -6.46 31.20
C GLU A 226 3.94 -6.30 31.50
N GLN A 227 3.14 -7.15 30.90
CA GLN A 227 1.70 -7.16 31.09
C GLN A 227 1.15 -8.53 30.74
N PRO A 228 0.52 -9.24 31.69
CA PRO A 228 0.10 -10.63 31.49
C PRO A 228 -1.14 -10.80 30.62
N ASN A 229 -1.89 -9.74 30.34
CA ASN A 229 -3.12 -9.79 29.57
C ASN A 229 -3.17 -8.75 28.46
N ILE A 230 -3.87 -9.08 27.38
CA ILE A 230 -4.22 -8.12 26.31
C ILE A 230 -5.15 -7.05 26.92
N LEU A 231 -4.90 -5.81 26.56
CA LEU A 231 -5.67 -4.67 27.02
C LEU A 231 -7.06 -4.65 26.38
N ASP A 232 -8.07 -4.27 27.15
CA ASP A 232 -9.40 -3.96 26.61
C ASP A 232 -9.44 -2.61 25.89
N SER A 233 -10.50 -2.34 25.14
CA SER A 233 -10.62 -1.16 24.30
C SER A 233 -10.58 0.17 25.07
N SER A 234 -11.12 0.24 26.28
CA SER A 234 -11.11 1.44 27.09
C SER A 234 -9.71 1.76 27.60
N SER A 235 -9.02 0.76 28.14
CA SER A 235 -7.63 0.88 28.58
C SER A 235 -6.69 1.25 27.45
N ILE A 236 -6.96 0.77 26.22
CA ILE A 236 -6.17 1.13 25.02
C ILE A 236 -6.34 2.59 24.65
N ALA A 237 -7.57 3.11 24.64
CA ALA A 237 -7.84 4.51 24.28
C ALA A 237 -7.09 5.47 25.20
N ASP A 238 -7.14 5.24 26.53
CA ASP A 238 -6.42 6.06 27.51
C ASP A 238 -4.90 6.01 27.24
N LYS A 239 -4.35 4.82 27.06
CA LYS A 239 -2.91 4.63 26.78
C LYS A 239 -2.45 5.31 25.48
N VAL A 240 -3.30 5.41 24.46
CA VAL A 240 -2.96 6.15 23.23
C VAL A 240 -2.66 7.60 23.52
N PHE A 241 -3.47 8.28 24.35
CA PHE A 241 -3.29 9.69 24.66
C PHE A 241 -2.21 9.96 25.73
N GLU A 242 -2.00 9.02 26.64
CA GLU A 242 -0.94 9.10 27.66
C GLU A 242 0.46 8.92 27.04
N PHE A 243 0.59 7.99 26.08
CA PHE A 243 1.87 7.57 25.52
C PHE A 243 2.76 8.72 25.00
N PRO A 244 2.29 9.68 24.18
CA PRO A 244 3.16 10.72 23.66
C PRO A 244 3.66 11.67 24.76
N LEU A 245 2.85 11.94 25.77
CA LEU A 245 3.23 12.80 26.91
C LEU A 245 4.25 12.11 27.81
N GLU A 246 4.11 10.81 28.05
CA GLU A 246 5.07 10.02 28.83
C GLU A 246 6.44 9.93 28.15
N ILE A 247 6.46 9.66 26.84
CA ILE A 247 7.68 9.31 26.11
C ILE A 247 8.38 10.55 25.54
N PHE A 248 7.63 11.44 24.89
CA PHE A 248 8.22 12.61 24.20
C PHE A 248 8.17 13.88 25.04
N LYS A 249 7.20 14.01 25.97
CA LYS A 249 6.95 15.18 26.82
C LYS A 249 6.56 16.48 26.07
N THR A 250 6.81 16.54 24.77
CA THR A 250 6.60 17.72 23.92
C THR A 250 5.62 17.45 22.78
N ILE A 251 5.01 16.27 22.75
CA ILE A 251 4.06 15.84 21.72
C ILE A 251 2.77 15.41 22.40
N GLN A 252 1.64 15.77 21.79
CA GLN A 252 0.32 15.28 22.17
C GLN A 252 -0.43 14.77 20.94
N PHE A 253 -1.42 13.90 21.17
CA PHE A 253 -2.34 13.44 20.14
C PHE A 253 -3.66 14.19 20.25
N ASP A 254 -4.20 14.59 19.10
CA ASP A 254 -5.48 15.28 19.01
C ASP A 254 -6.64 14.25 18.89
N ASN A 255 -7.74 14.54 19.57
CA ASN A 255 -8.98 13.78 19.42
C ASN A 255 -9.67 13.95 18.05
N TYR A 256 -9.29 14.98 17.29
CA TYR A 256 -9.83 15.22 15.98
C TYR A 256 -9.48 14.09 15.01
N LYS A 257 -10.52 13.45 14.43
CA LYS A 257 -10.36 12.33 13.50
C LYS A 257 -9.62 11.11 14.07
N PHE A 258 -9.55 11.02 15.38
CA PHE A 258 -9.04 9.82 16.04
C PHE A 258 -9.85 8.58 15.67
N ARG A 259 -9.16 7.49 15.39
CA ARG A 259 -9.75 6.18 15.11
C ARG A 259 -9.00 5.10 15.88
N LEU A 260 -9.76 4.23 16.54
CA LEU A 260 -9.25 3.03 17.19
C LEU A 260 -9.89 1.81 16.52
N LEU A 261 -9.06 0.86 16.10
CA LEU A 261 -9.43 -0.34 15.36
C LEU A 261 -8.88 -1.56 16.10
N SER A 262 -9.72 -2.55 16.32
CA SER A 262 -9.27 -3.88 16.75
C SER A 262 -8.69 -4.64 15.57
N GLY A 263 -7.59 -5.35 15.79
CA GLY A 263 -7.10 -6.33 14.84
C GLY A 263 -8.05 -7.53 14.73
N ASP A 264 -7.99 -8.22 13.61
CA ASP A 264 -8.63 -9.51 13.36
C ASP A 264 -7.56 -10.62 13.23
N ASP A 265 -7.96 -11.85 12.97
CA ASP A 265 -7.06 -13.01 12.87
C ASP A 265 -5.99 -12.87 11.79
N SER A 266 -6.19 -11.99 10.81
CA SER A 266 -5.23 -11.70 9.73
C SER A 266 -4.29 -10.53 10.06
N SER A 267 -4.58 -9.78 11.13
CA SER A 267 -3.85 -8.58 11.52
C SER A 267 -2.56 -8.93 12.26
N TRP A 268 -1.47 -8.22 11.94
CA TRP A 268 -0.21 -8.36 12.67
C TRP A 268 -0.21 -7.62 14.03
N TYR A 269 -1.20 -6.78 14.29
CA TYR A 269 -1.42 -5.99 15.51
C TYR A 269 -2.71 -6.42 16.21
N ASP A 270 -2.80 -6.18 17.50
CA ASP A 270 -4.01 -6.43 18.28
C ASP A 270 -4.92 -5.18 18.26
N TRP A 271 -4.32 -3.98 18.32
CA TRP A 271 -5.01 -2.70 18.18
C TRP A 271 -4.20 -1.72 17.33
N LYS A 272 -4.91 -0.90 16.58
CA LYS A 272 -4.35 0.20 15.78
C LYS A 272 -5.09 1.48 16.06
N ALA A 273 -4.36 2.52 16.46
CA ALA A 273 -4.87 3.89 16.57
C ALA A 273 -4.27 4.76 15.48
N THR A 274 -5.07 5.65 14.91
CA THR A 274 -4.63 6.64 13.92
C THR A 274 -5.23 8.00 14.24
N GLY A 275 -4.53 9.07 13.91
CA GLY A 275 -4.99 10.43 14.14
C GLY A 275 -3.93 11.46 13.79
N ILE A 276 -4.02 12.60 14.46
CA ILE A 276 -3.10 13.73 14.29
C ILE A 276 -2.31 13.92 15.58
N TRP A 277 -1.02 14.12 15.43
CA TRP A 277 -0.14 14.57 16.51
C TRP A 277 0.28 16.02 16.30
N GLU A 278 0.55 16.71 17.39
CA GLU A 278 1.11 18.05 17.38
C GLU A 278 2.16 18.22 18.48
N SER A 279 3.10 19.12 18.26
CA SER A 279 4.05 19.53 19.27
C SER A 279 3.47 20.68 20.09
N ILE A 280 3.62 20.59 21.41
CA ILE A 280 3.18 21.64 22.34
C ILE A 280 4.21 22.78 22.48
N VAL A 281 5.39 22.63 21.88
CA VAL A 281 6.50 23.63 22.00
C VAL A 281 6.90 24.24 20.66
N GLU A 282 6.59 23.62 19.54
CA GLU A 282 6.97 24.05 18.20
C GLU A 282 5.80 23.88 17.21
N PRO A 283 5.70 24.67 16.14
CA PRO A 283 4.64 24.53 15.14
C PRO A 283 4.88 23.32 14.23
N LYS A 284 4.88 22.13 14.80
CA LYS A 284 5.06 20.83 14.11
C LYS A 284 3.90 19.93 14.43
N GLY A 285 3.52 19.12 13.44
CA GLY A 285 2.46 18.13 13.59
C GLY A 285 2.34 17.28 12.32
N GLY A 286 1.43 16.35 12.34
CA GLY A 286 1.17 15.45 11.21
C GLY A 286 0.34 14.24 11.59
N PRO A 287 0.17 13.26 10.71
CA PRO A 287 -0.48 12.01 11.04
C PRO A 287 0.38 11.13 11.94
N PHE A 288 -0.29 10.32 12.76
CA PHE A 288 0.32 9.22 13.47
C PHE A 288 -0.39 7.90 13.20
N SER A 289 0.35 6.80 13.37
CA SER A 289 -0.19 5.46 13.58
C SER A 289 0.46 4.86 14.81
N LEU A 290 -0.34 4.26 15.68
CA LEU A 290 0.13 3.61 16.89
C LEU A 290 -0.46 2.21 16.92
N PHE A 291 0.39 1.21 17.14
CA PHE A 291 0.01 -0.20 17.14
C PHE A 291 0.32 -0.79 18.52
N PHE A 292 -0.62 -1.57 19.03
CA PHE A 292 -0.40 -2.44 20.17
C PHE A 292 -0.20 -3.85 19.67
N LYS A 293 0.83 -4.52 20.17
CA LYS A 293 1.11 -5.91 19.87
C LYS A 293 1.50 -6.65 21.13
N PHE A 294 0.79 -7.71 21.43
CA PHE A 294 1.09 -8.59 22.57
C PHE A 294 2.16 -9.61 22.18
N ASP A 295 3.18 -9.70 22.99
CA ASP A 295 4.22 -10.73 22.92
C ASP A 295 3.86 -11.86 23.90
N GLU A 296 3.17 -12.87 23.39
CA GLU A 296 2.73 -14.03 24.16
C GLU A 296 3.89 -14.83 24.77
N LEU A 297 5.06 -14.82 24.10
CA LEU A 297 6.21 -15.58 24.54
C LEU A 297 6.80 -15.06 25.86
N ASN A 298 6.71 -13.75 26.08
CA ASN A 298 7.32 -13.07 27.22
C ASN A 298 6.32 -12.24 28.03
N GLN A 299 5.02 -12.36 27.76
CA GLN A 299 3.94 -11.66 28.46
C GLN A 299 4.16 -10.14 28.51
N ARG A 300 4.44 -9.53 27.33
CA ARG A 300 4.71 -8.11 27.20
C ARG A 300 3.75 -7.46 26.20
N VAL A 301 3.35 -6.23 26.46
CA VAL A 301 2.65 -5.39 25.49
C VAL A 301 3.63 -4.42 24.84
N PHE A 302 3.68 -4.42 23.53
CA PHE A 302 4.44 -3.49 22.72
C PHE A 302 3.55 -2.37 22.21
N ILE A 303 4.05 -1.15 22.29
CA ILE A 303 3.48 0.04 21.67
C ILE A 303 4.47 0.48 20.59
N ILE A 304 4.02 0.45 19.34
CA ILE A 304 4.81 0.82 18.17
C ILE A 304 4.17 2.07 17.58
N ASN A 305 4.86 3.21 17.69
CA ASN A 305 4.34 4.50 17.26
C ASN A 305 5.11 5.04 16.06
N ALA A 306 4.39 5.44 15.03
CA ALA A 306 4.88 6.03 13.79
C ALA A 306 4.36 7.46 13.66
N LEU A 307 5.25 8.43 13.59
CA LEU A 307 4.97 9.86 13.43
C LEU A 307 5.64 10.38 12.17
N ILE A 308 4.96 11.26 11.46
CA ILE A 308 5.54 11.95 10.31
C ILE A 308 5.29 13.46 10.38
N HIS A 309 6.32 14.24 10.05
CA HIS A 309 6.20 15.68 9.81
C HIS A 309 6.70 16.00 8.40
N TYR A 310 5.77 16.41 7.53
CA TYR A 310 6.07 16.76 6.14
C TYR A 310 5.07 17.80 5.63
N PRO A 311 5.22 19.07 6.07
CA PRO A 311 4.25 20.12 5.76
C PRO A 311 4.15 20.37 4.26
N GLY A 312 2.92 20.56 3.79
CA GLY A 312 2.63 20.85 2.39
C GLY A 312 2.89 19.72 1.39
N LYS A 313 3.20 18.51 1.86
CA LYS A 313 3.49 17.35 1.00
C LYS A 313 2.67 16.13 1.43
N ASP A 314 2.48 15.20 0.47
CA ASP A 314 1.76 13.95 0.70
C ASP A 314 2.50 13.03 1.68
N LYS A 315 1.75 12.48 2.63
CA LYS A 315 2.26 11.63 3.70
C LYS A 315 1.76 10.18 3.61
N SER A 316 0.74 9.91 2.80
CA SER A 316 0.08 8.61 2.72
C SER A 316 1.05 7.46 2.42
N ASN A 317 1.95 7.63 1.46
CA ASN A 317 2.95 6.63 1.11
C ASN A 317 3.92 6.34 2.26
N TYR A 318 4.35 7.37 2.98
CA TYR A 318 5.28 7.22 4.11
C TYR A 318 4.60 6.55 5.30
N MET A 319 3.36 6.91 5.61
CA MET A 319 2.58 6.22 6.66
C MET A 319 2.43 4.73 6.35
N ARG A 320 2.14 4.38 5.07
CA ARG A 320 2.09 2.98 4.64
C ARG A 320 3.44 2.28 4.81
N GLN A 321 4.54 2.93 4.44
CA GLN A 321 5.89 2.39 4.63
C GLN A 321 6.19 2.13 6.11
N MET A 322 5.84 3.05 7.00
CA MET A 322 6.05 2.88 8.45
C MET A 322 5.19 1.74 9.01
N GLU A 323 3.96 1.57 8.55
CA GLU A 323 3.12 0.42 8.88
C GLU A 323 3.75 -0.91 8.41
N LEU A 324 4.30 -0.93 7.19
CA LEU A 324 5.01 -2.11 6.67
C LEU A 324 6.28 -2.43 7.45
N ILE A 325 7.01 -1.43 7.94
CA ILE A 325 8.14 -1.60 8.86
C ILE A 325 7.62 -2.21 10.17
N SER A 326 6.58 -1.62 10.78
CA SER A 326 5.97 -2.09 12.03
C SER A 326 5.57 -3.55 11.96
N SER A 327 4.97 -3.96 10.83
CA SER A 327 4.51 -5.35 10.62
C SER A 327 5.64 -6.39 10.55
N THR A 328 6.90 -5.97 10.59
CA THR A 328 8.06 -6.88 10.61
C THR A 328 8.54 -7.24 12.01
N ILE A 329 7.86 -6.74 13.06
CA ILE A 329 8.24 -7.03 14.44
C ILE A 329 8.29 -8.55 14.70
N LYS A 330 9.30 -8.99 15.42
CA LYS A 330 9.51 -10.37 15.82
C LYS A 330 9.93 -10.44 17.26
N PHE A 331 9.50 -11.50 17.93
CA PHE A 331 9.83 -11.79 19.32
C PHE A 331 10.65 -13.08 19.42
N LYS A 332 11.53 -13.13 20.40
CA LYS A 332 12.27 -14.33 20.82
C LYS A 332 11.98 -14.56 22.29
N LYS A 333 11.90 -15.83 22.71
CA LYS A 333 11.73 -16.17 24.11
C LYS A 333 12.94 -15.69 24.92
N ILE A 334 12.69 -15.02 26.03
CA ILE A 334 13.70 -14.66 27.02
C ILE A 334 14.02 -15.95 27.76
N ASN A 335 15.30 -16.32 27.79
CA ASN A 335 15.79 -17.53 28.48
C ASN A 335 15.95 -17.24 29.97
#